data_108f851f63bcfceecba4d4a04ab807c5
#
_entry.id   108f851f63bcfceecba4d4a04ab807c5
#
_cell.length_a   1.000
_cell.length_b   1.000
_cell.length_c   1.000
_cell.angle_alpha   90.00
_cell.angle_beta   90.00
_cell.angle_gamma   90.00
#
_symmetry.space_group_name_H-M   'P 1'
#
loop_
_entity.id
_entity.type
_entity.pdbx_description
1 polymer ?
#
loop_
_entity_poly.entity_id
_entity_poly.type
_entity_poly.pdbx_seq_one_letter_code
_entity_poly.pdbx_strand_id
1 'polypeptide(L)'
;MTQNDKDDSIRKHVLYLLRGGGAHMSFDDVVNSFPADLCNRQVEGLPYTPWQVLEHMRIAQWDILEFSRDADHVSPEFPRGYWPKPDEPGTTVLWQKTIHEFRKDLQQMEALVEDPSTDLHAKIPHGDGQTILREALLIADHNAYHLGALAVMGRIVKAVPK
;
A
#
# COMPACT_ATOMS: atom_id res chain seq x y z
N MET A 1 32.75 -3.26 8.52
CA MET A 1 31.34 -2.85 8.47
C MET A 1 30.79 -2.93 9.89
N THR A 2 30.50 -1.80 10.48
CA THR A 2 29.96 -1.71 11.84
C THR A 2 28.49 -2.13 11.86
N GLN A 3 27.90 -2.33 13.04
CA GLN A 3 26.47 -2.61 13.16
C GLN A 3 25.63 -1.43 12.62
N ASN A 4 26.04 -0.20 12.87
CA ASN A 4 25.42 1.01 12.31
C ASN A 4 25.44 1.02 10.79
N ASP A 5 26.56 0.66 10.14
CA ASP A 5 26.64 0.61 8.67
C ASP A 5 25.64 -0.39 8.05
N LYS A 6 25.39 -1.49 8.77
CA LYS A 6 24.42 -2.52 8.34
C LYS A 6 22.99 -2.02 8.47
N ASP A 7 22.67 -1.36 9.58
CA ASP A 7 21.34 -0.82 9.84
C ASP A 7 21.01 0.29 8.84
N ASP A 8 21.90 1.21 8.60
CA ASP A 8 21.76 2.27 7.59
C ASP A 8 21.55 1.69 6.18
N SER A 9 22.26 0.62 5.84
CA SER A 9 22.10 -0.07 4.56
C SER A 9 20.72 -0.69 4.42
N ILE A 10 20.21 -1.36 5.47
CA ILE A 10 18.87 -1.98 5.47
C ILE A 10 17.80 -0.89 5.32
N ARG A 11 17.84 0.19 6.12
CA ARG A 11 16.89 1.32 6.02
C ARG A 11 16.83 1.86 4.60
N LYS A 12 17.99 2.09 3.99
CA LYS A 12 18.11 2.59 2.63
C LYS A 12 17.44 1.69 1.60
N HIS A 13 17.59 0.38 1.72
CA HIS A 13 16.97 -0.58 0.80
C HIS A 13 15.46 -0.72 1.04
N VAL A 14 15.01 -0.70 2.29
CA VAL A 14 13.58 -0.72 2.61
C VAL A 14 12.88 0.54 2.08
N LEU A 15 13.45 1.71 2.32
CA LEU A 15 12.93 2.98 1.79
C LEU A 15 12.90 3.01 0.26
N TYR A 16 13.92 2.44 -0.40
CA TYR A 16 13.94 2.31 -1.85
C TYR A 16 12.74 1.51 -2.36
N LEU A 17 12.37 0.41 -1.68
CA LEU A 17 11.21 -0.42 -2.05
C LEU A 17 9.88 0.28 -1.74
N LEU A 18 9.73 0.89 -0.56
CA LEU A 18 8.53 1.62 -0.16
C LEU A 18 8.21 2.76 -1.14
N ARG A 19 9.23 3.47 -1.64
CA ARG A 19 9.12 4.55 -2.62
C ARG A 19 8.89 4.08 -4.06
N GLY A 20 8.62 2.80 -4.25
CA GLY A 20 8.39 2.23 -5.58
C GLY A 20 9.66 2.04 -6.39
N GLY A 21 10.81 1.94 -5.73
CA GLY A 21 12.07 1.57 -6.38
C GLY A 21 12.00 0.16 -6.96
N GLY A 22 12.53 -0.02 -8.16
CA GLY A 22 12.54 -1.32 -8.81
C GLY A 22 12.31 -1.25 -10.32
N ALA A 23 12.03 -2.40 -10.90
CA ALA A 23 11.87 -2.57 -12.35
C ALA A 23 10.41 -2.48 -12.83
N HIS A 24 9.52 -1.90 -12.03
CA HIS A 24 8.11 -1.72 -12.37
C HIS A 24 7.68 -0.25 -12.22
N MET A 25 6.47 0.07 -12.68
CA MET A 25 5.89 1.41 -12.52
C MET A 25 5.73 1.74 -11.03
N SER A 26 6.00 2.99 -10.66
CA SER A 26 5.71 3.49 -9.31
C SER A 26 4.21 3.64 -9.08
N PHE A 27 3.80 3.79 -7.82
CA PHE A 27 2.41 4.10 -7.47
C PHE A 27 1.92 5.35 -8.22
N ASP A 28 2.72 6.41 -8.22
CA ASP A 28 2.36 7.66 -8.88
C ASP A 28 2.23 7.52 -10.40
N ASP A 29 3.11 6.74 -11.05
CA ASP A 29 2.98 6.47 -12.49
C ASP A 29 1.65 5.79 -12.82
N VAL A 30 1.24 4.81 -12.01
CA VAL A 30 0.00 4.06 -12.25
C VAL A 30 -1.21 4.94 -12.01
N VAL A 31 -1.33 5.60 -10.84
CA VAL A 31 -2.54 6.38 -10.50
C VAL A 31 -2.68 7.65 -11.33
N ASN A 32 -1.57 8.31 -11.71
CA ASN A 32 -1.60 9.49 -12.57
C ASN A 32 -1.93 9.16 -14.02
N SER A 33 -1.57 7.96 -14.49
CA SER A 33 -1.92 7.50 -15.83
C SER A 33 -3.32 6.86 -15.91
N PHE A 34 -3.96 6.57 -14.77
CA PHE A 34 -5.27 5.93 -14.74
C PHE A 34 -6.40 6.95 -15.01
N PRO A 35 -7.35 6.68 -15.94
CA PRO A 35 -8.48 7.57 -16.15
C PRO A 35 -9.47 7.47 -14.99
N ALA A 36 -9.50 8.50 -14.13
CA ALA A 36 -10.29 8.48 -12.89
C ALA A 36 -11.80 8.31 -13.11
N ASP A 37 -12.33 8.71 -14.27
CA ASP A 37 -13.71 8.49 -14.67
C ASP A 37 -14.05 7.01 -14.96
N LEU A 38 -13.03 6.16 -15.12
CA LEU A 38 -13.16 4.72 -15.33
C LEU A 38 -12.84 3.90 -14.07
N CYS A 39 -12.61 4.52 -12.94
CA CYS A 39 -12.18 3.85 -11.69
C CYS A 39 -13.22 2.83 -11.16
N ASN A 40 -14.49 3.00 -11.50
CA ASN A 40 -15.57 2.07 -11.11
C ASN A 40 -15.95 1.08 -12.23
N ARG A 41 -15.22 1.07 -13.35
CA ARG A 41 -15.51 0.18 -14.47
C ARG A 41 -15.16 -1.25 -14.11
N GLN A 42 -16.15 -2.16 -14.19
CA GLN A 42 -15.89 -3.59 -14.00
C GLN A 42 -15.01 -4.11 -15.14
N VAL A 43 -13.94 -4.82 -14.76
CA VAL A 43 -13.08 -5.54 -15.69
C VAL A 43 -13.57 -6.99 -15.77
N GLU A 44 -13.86 -7.46 -16.96
CA GLU A 44 -14.35 -8.83 -17.16
C GLU A 44 -13.38 -9.88 -16.60
N GLY A 45 -13.94 -10.82 -15.87
CA GLY A 45 -13.15 -11.89 -15.22
C GLY A 45 -12.48 -11.48 -13.89
N LEU A 46 -12.57 -10.22 -13.47
CA LEU A 46 -12.05 -9.77 -12.16
C LEU A 46 -13.20 -9.48 -11.19
N PRO A 47 -13.06 -9.87 -9.91
CA PRO A 47 -14.12 -9.67 -8.90
C PRO A 47 -14.23 -8.25 -8.38
N TYR A 48 -13.25 -7.37 -8.67
CA TYR A 48 -13.13 -6.03 -8.13
C TYR A 48 -12.98 -4.98 -9.22
N THR A 49 -13.48 -3.77 -8.95
CA THR A 49 -13.22 -2.59 -9.79
C THR A 49 -11.82 -2.01 -9.48
N PRO A 50 -11.25 -1.18 -10.36
CA PRO A 50 -9.96 -0.51 -10.09
C PRO A 50 -9.94 0.29 -8.79
N TRP A 51 -11.03 1.02 -8.46
CA TRP A 51 -11.12 1.73 -7.21
C TRP A 51 -11.13 0.79 -5.99
N GLN A 52 -11.85 -0.32 -6.06
CA GLN A 52 -11.87 -1.30 -4.96
C GLN A 52 -10.48 -1.89 -4.70
N VAL A 53 -9.69 -2.14 -5.74
CA VAL A 53 -8.29 -2.59 -5.57
C VAL A 53 -7.44 -1.50 -4.92
N LEU A 54 -7.56 -0.24 -5.36
CA LEU A 54 -6.84 0.88 -4.78
C LEU A 54 -7.20 1.12 -3.31
N GLU A 55 -8.48 1.04 -2.96
CA GLU A 55 -8.95 1.21 -1.58
C GLU A 55 -8.51 0.03 -0.69
N HIS A 56 -8.50 -1.19 -1.21
CA HIS A 56 -7.91 -2.34 -0.52
C HIS A 56 -6.44 -2.11 -0.19
N MET A 57 -5.65 -1.63 -1.16
CA MET A 57 -4.24 -1.28 -0.92
C MET A 57 -4.10 -0.25 0.21
N ARG A 58 -4.92 0.80 0.20
CA ARG A 58 -4.92 1.82 1.26
C ARG A 58 -5.28 1.24 2.63
N ILE A 59 -6.36 0.44 2.70
CA ILE A 59 -6.80 -0.15 3.98
C ILE A 59 -5.71 -1.06 4.56
N ALA A 60 -5.13 -1.94 3.74
CA ALA A 60 -4.09 -2.85 4.18
C ALA A 60 -2.83 -2.10 4.64
N GLN A 61 -2.39 -1.09 3.89
CA GLN A 61 -1.24 -0.27 4.27
C GLN A 61 -1.48 0.52 5.56
N TRP A 62 -2.67 1.13 5.71
CA TRP A 62 -3.07 1.83 6.93
C TRP A 62 -3.06 0.89 8.14
N ASP A 63 -3.66 -0.30 8.01
CA ASP A 63 -3.69 -1.29 9.10
C ASP A 63 -2.29 -1.70 9.54
N ILE A 64 -1.40 -2.01 8.59
CA ILE A 64 -0.01 -2.38 8.88
C ILE A 64 0.74 -1.24 9.57
N LEU A 65 0.54 0.01 9.12
CA LEU A 65 1.14 1.18 9.73
C LEU A 65 0.64 1.38 11.17
N GLU A 66 -0.67 1.36 11.39
CA GLU A 66 -1.23 1.56 12.73
C GLU A 66 -0.84 0.41 13.67
N PHE A 67 -0.89 -0.84 13.22
CA PHE A 67 -0.37 -1.98 13.98
C PHE A 67 1.10 -1.78 14.36
N SER A 68 1.91 -1.16 13.50
CA SER A 68 3.34 -0.96 13.76
C SER A 68 3.63 0.04 14.89
N ARG A 69 2.70 0.96 15.19
CA ARG A 69 2.96 2.12 16.06
C ARG A 69 1.96 2.34 17.20
N ASP A 70 0.80 1.72 17.14
CA ASP A 70 -0.28 1.92 18.11
C ASP A 70 -0.67 0.58 18.76
N ALA A 71 -0.40 0.45 20.05
CA ALA A 71 -0.72 -0.76 20.82
C ALA A 71 -2.23 -0.98 21.02
N ASP A 72 -3.03 0.08 20.88
CA ASP A 72 -4.48 0.03 21.02
C ASP A 72 -5.19 -0.17 19.67
N HIS A 73 -4.42 -0.26 18.57
CA HIS A 73 -4.98 -0.48 17.24
C HIS A 73 -5.67 -1.83 17.14
N VAL A 74 -6.87 -1.82 16.55
CA VAL A 74 -7.63 -3.04 16.25
C VAL A 74 -7.74 -3.21 14.75
N SER A 75 -7.08 -4.24 14.24
CA SER A 75 -7.11 -4.57 12.80
C SER A 75 -8.51 -4.91 12.31
N PRO A 76 -8.84 -4.55 11.06
CA PRO A 76 -10.09 -4.97 10.42
C PRO A 76 -10.26 -6.50 10.40
N GLU A 77 -11.50 -6.97 10.41
CA GLU A 77 -11.80 -8.42 10.28
C GLU A 77 -11.31 -8.95 8.94
N PHE A 78 -10.39 -9.92 8.97
CA PHE A 78 -9.89 -10.55 7.75
C PHE A 78 -10.87 -11.61 7.20
N PRO A 79 -11.11 -11.67 5.86
CA PRO A 79 -10.62 -10.74 4.83
C PRO A 79 -11.56 -9.56 4.57
N ARG A 80 -12.78 -9.56 5.13
CA ARG A 80 -13.88 -8.65 4.76
C ARG A 80 -13.58 -7.18 5.03
N GLY A 81 -12.93 -6.87 6.16
CA GLY A 81 -12.63 -5.51 6.56
C GLY A 81 -11.54 -4.83 5.73
N TYR A 82 -10.83 -5.59 4.89
CA TYR A 82 -9.77 -5.06 4.03
C TYR A 82 -10.24 -4.66 2.63
N TRP A 83 -11.54 -4.82 2.34
CA TRP A 83 -12.12 -4.47 1.06
C TRP A 83 -13.30 -3.53 1.24
N PRO A 84 -13.53 -2.58 0.30
CA PRO A 84 -14.80 -1.85 0.24
C PRO A 84 -15.97 -2.83 0.10
N LYS A 85 -17.17 -2.39 0.46
CA LYS A 85 -18.36 -3.21 0.24
C LYS A 85 -18.51 -3.53 -1.26
N PRO A 86 -18.97 -4.73 -1.63
CA PRO A 86 -19.07 -5.15 -3.03
C PRO A 86 -19.93 -4.21 -3.90
N ASP A 87 -20.95 -3.59 -3.31
CA ASP A 87 -21.89 -2.67 -3.94
C ASP A 87 -21.49 -1.18 -3.79
N GLU A 88 -20.38 -0.88 -3.12
CA GLU A 88 -19.89 0.49 -2.95
C GLU A 88 -19.26 0.99 -4.25
N PRO A 89 -19.85 2.02 -4.89
CA PRO A 89 -19.37 2.49 -6.18
C PRO A 89 -18.15 3.39 -6.01
N GLY A 90 -17.10 3.13 -6.78
CA GLY A 90 -15.98 4.05 -6.92
C GLY A 90 -16.42 5.32 -7.67
N THR A 91 -16.03 6.47 -7.15
CA THR A 91 -16.21 7.76 -7.81
C THR A 91 -14.86 8.45 -7.99
N THR A 92 -14.79 9.43 -8.91
CA THR A 92 -13.57 10.25 -9.07
C THR A 92 -13.14 10.91 -7.76
N VAL A 93 -14.10 11.34 -6.94
CA VAL A 93 -13.82 11.94 -5.61
C VAL A 93 -13.21 10.92 -4.67
N LEU A 94 -13.79 9.72 -4.57
CA LEU A 94 -13.25 8.63 -3.75
C LEU A 94 -11.88 8.17 -4.26
N TRP A 95 -11.69 8.07 -5.58
CA TRP A 95 -10.40 7.76 -6.19
C TRP A 95 -9.30 8.73 -5.72
N GLN A 96 -9.55 10.03 -5.80
CA GLN A 96 -8.58 11.05 -5.37
C GLN A 96 -8.35 11.03 -3.86
N LYS A 97 -9.41 10.82 -3.07
CA LYS A 97 -9.31 10.69 -1.61
C LYS A 97 -8.44 9.49 -1.24
N THR A 98 -8.69 8.32 -1.84
CA THR A 98 -7.91 7.10 -1.58
C THR A 98 -6.43 7.28 -1.92
N ILE A 99 -6.10 7.93 -3.06
CA ILE A 99 -4.72 8.27 -3.41
C ILE A 99 -4.07 9.17 -2.35
N HIS A 100 -4.78 10.18 -1.90
CA HIS A 100 -4.26 11.11 -0.88
C HIS A 100 -3.95 10.39 0.44
N GLU A 101 -4.90 9.59 0.96
CA GLU A 101 -4.72 8.84 2.20
C GLU A 101 -3.60 7.79 2.07
N PHE A 102 -3.55 7.06 0.94
CA PHE A 102 -2.48 6.11 0.67
C PHE A 102 -1.09 6.76 0.75
N ARG A 103 -0.91 7.92 0.09
CA ARG A 103 0.37 8.66 0.12
C ARG A 103 0.73 9.12 1.53
N LYS A 104 -0.25 9.62 2.27
CA LYS A 104 -0.07 10.07 3.64
C LYS A 104 0.42 8.93 4.55
N ASP A 105 -0.22 7.76 4.47
CA ASP A 105 0.13 6.62 5.31
C ASP A 105 1.49 6.03 4.90
N LEU A 106 1.80 5.99 3.60
CA LEU A 106 3.12 5.58 3.11
C LEU A 106 4.23 6.48 3.64
N GLN A 107 4.05 7.81 3.59
CA GLN A 107 5.02 8.77 4.15
C GLN A 107 5.24 8.56 5.66
N GLN A 108 4.21 8.18 6.40
CA GLN A 108 4.35 7.89 7.84
C GLN A 108 5.13 6.59 8.09
N MET A 109 4.93 5.55 7.26
CA MET A 109 5.75 4.34 7.34
C MET A 109 7.21 4.62 6.96
N GLU A 110 7.44 5.43 5.92
CA GLU A 110 8.78 5.87 5.56
C GLU A 110 9.46 6.61 6.71
N ALA A 111 8.76 7.55 7.36
CA ALA A 111 9.28 8.29 8.51
C ALA A 111 9.64 7.37 9.68
N LEU A 112 8.81 6.34 9.94
CA LEU A 112 9.09 5.33 10.96
C LEU A 112 10.37 4.52 10.63
N VAL A 113 10.57 4.19 9.36
CA VAL A 113 11.79 3.49 8.90
C VAL A 113 13.01 4.42 8.89
N GLU A 114 12.85 5.71 8.56
CA GLU A 114 13.95 6.69 8.53
C GLU A 114 14.47 7.07 9.92
N ASP A 115 13.61 7.02 10.93
CA ASP A 115 13.98 7.41 12.31
C ASP A 115 15.04 6.48 12.89
N PRO A 116 16.26 6.97 13.17
CA PRO A 116 17.34 6.15 13.73
C PRO A 116 17.05 5.66 15.14
N SER A 117 16.06 6.24 15.84
CA SER A 117 15.62 5.76 17.17
C SER A 117 14.69 4.53 17.08
N THR A 118 14.11 4.25 15.92
CA THR A 118 13.31 3.06 15.67
C THR A 118 14.21 1.84 15.51
N ASP A 119 14.11 0.87 16.42
CA ASP A 119 14.77 -0.44 16.24
C ASP A 119 13.95 -1.29 15.26
N LEU A 120 14.45 -1.39 14.01
CA LEU A 120 13.77 -2.14 12.96
C LEU A 120 13.66 -3.64 13.22
N HIS A 121 14.52 -4.19 14.08
CA HIS A 121 14.64 -5.62 14.36
C HIS A 121 13.94 -6.03 15.66
N ALA A 122 13.66 -5.10 16.55
CA ALA A 122 12.91 -5.37 17.76
C ALA A 122 11.49 -5.85 17.44
N LYS A 123 11.02 -6.81 18.22
CA LYS A 123 9.63 -7.26 18.14
C LYS A 123 8.70 -6.13 18.59
N ILE A 124 7.63 -5.91 17.83
CA ILE A 124 6.53 -5.03 18.22
C ILE A 124 5.91 -5.60 19.50
N PRO A 125 5.85 -4.82 20.61
CA PRO A 125 5.50 -5.37 21.92
C PRO A 125 4.11 -6.00 22.01
N HIS A 126 3.16 -5.52 21.23
CA HIS A 126 1.76 -5.99 21.17
C HIS A 126 1.50 -6.99 20.02
N GLY A 127 2.56 -7.37 19.27
CA GLY A 127 2.46 -8.33 18.18
C GLY A 127 2.93 -9.74 18.60
N ASP A 128 2.73 -10.70 17.69
CA ASP A 128 3.12 -12.11 17.83
C ASP A 128 4.53 -12.41 17.29
N GLY A 129 5.41 -11.40 17.31
CA GLY A 129 6.80 -11.55 16.87
C GLY A 129 7.14 -10.75 15.61
N GLN A 130 6.21 -9.96 15.10
CA GLN A 130 6.45 -9.02 14.01
C GLN A 130 7.45 -7.95 14.43
N THR A 131 8.17 -7.40 13.44
CA THR A 131 9.12 -6.29 13.60
C THR A 131 8.77 -5.18 12.62
N ILE A 132 9.19 -3.94 12.88
CA ILE A 132 9.00 -2.82 11.95
C ILE A 132 9.60 -3.14 10.57
N LEU A 133 10.75 -3.82 10.52
CA LEU A 133 11.35 -4.27 9.26
C LEU A 133 10.39 -5.19 8.48
N ARG A 134 9.82 -6.18 9.17
CA ARG A 134 8.86 -7.11 8.53
C ARG A 134 7.63 -6.39 8.01
N GLU A 135 7.07 -5.46 8.78
CA GLU A 135 5.87 -4.72 8.37
C GLU A 135 6.15 -3.78 7.19
N ALA A 136 7.27 -3.09 7.18
CA ALA A 136 7.67 -2.24 6.05
C ALA A 136 7.89 -3.05 4.76
N LEU A 137 8.50 -4.22 4.85
CA LEU A 137 8.66 -5.14 3.71
C LEU A 137 7.31 -5.69 3.24
N LEU A 138 6.38 -5.98 4.17
CA LEU A 138 5.03 -6.43 3.82
C LEU A 138 4.25 -5.37 3.06
N ILE A 139 4.34 -4.09 3.47
CA ILE A 139 3.74 -2.97 2.72
C ILE A 139 4.33 -2.92 1.30
N ALA A 140 5.65 -2.98 1.16
CA ALA A 140 6.29 -2.89 -0.15
C ALA A 140 5.86 -4.03 -1.08
N ASP A 141 5.83 -5.27 -0.59
CA ASP A 141 5.42 -6.46 -1.33
C ASP A 141 3.94 -6.40 -1.73
N HIS A 142 3.05 -6.13 -0.78
CA HIS A 142 1.61 -6.03 -1.00
C HIS A 142 1.25 -4.92 -2.00
N ASN A 143 1.88 -3.77 -1.86
CA ASN A 143 1.68 -2.66 -2.77
C ASN A 143 2.18 -3.00 -4.19
N ALA A 144 3.35 -3.61 -4.35
CA ALA A 144 3.87 -4.02 -5.65
C ALA A 144 2.94 -5.05 -6.34
N TYR A 145 2.43 -6.02 -5.59
CA TYR A 145 1.49 -7.03 -6.10
C TYR A 145 0.20 -6.41 -6.67
N HIS A 146 -0.46 -5.58 -5.88
CA HIS A 146 -1.73 -4.96 -6.30
C HIS A 146 -1.54 -3.82 -7.31
N LEU A 147 -0.43 -3.11 -7.25
CA LEU A 147 -0.08 -2.08 -8.22
C LEU A 147 0.07 -2.66 -9.63
N GLY A 148 0.68 -3.84 -9.75
CA GLY A 148 0.76 -4.58 -11.01
C GLY A 148 -0.63 -4.90 -11.57
N ALA A 149 -1.56 -5.38 -10.73
CA ALA A 149 -2.93 -5.64 -11.12
C ALA A 149 -3.65 -4.33 -11.58
N LEU A 150 -3.51 -3.25 -10.82
CA LEU A 150 -4.11 -1.96 -11.14
C LEU A 150 -3.58 -1.38 -12.46
N ALA A 151 -2.28 -1.53 -12.74
CA ALA A 151 -1.67 -1.13 -14.01
C ALA A 151 -2.25 -1.90 -15.21
N VAL A 152 -2.47 -3.21 -15.06
CA VAL A 152 -3.11 -4.05 -16.09
C VAL A 152 -4.57 -3.64 -16.28
N MET A 153 -5.34 -3.47 -15.20
CA MET A 153 -6.73 -3.00 -15.25
C MET A 153 -6.82 -1.66 -16.00
N GLY A 154 -5.90 -0.72 -15.73
CA GLY A 154 -5.85 0.58 -16.41
C GLY A 154 -5.66 0.47 -17.92
N ARG A 155 -4.89 -0.51 -18.41
CA ARG A 155 -4.75 -0.79 -19.84
C ARG A 155 -6.04 -1.35 -20.45
N ILE A 156 -6.67 -2.30 -19.74
CA ILE A 156 -7.91 -2.96 -20.21
C ILE A 156 -9.04 -1.95 -20.31
N VAL A 157 -9.30 -1.14 -19.27
CA VAL A 157 -10.41 -0.17 -19.28
C VAL A 157 -10.25 0.92 -20.33
N LYS A 158 -9.00 1.27 -20.71
CA LYS A 158 -8.71 2.21 -21.80
C LYS A 158 -8.95 1.61 -23.19
N ALA A 159 -8.72 0.31 -23.36
CA ALA A 159 -8.82 -0.38 -24.64
C ALA A 159 -10.28 -0.68 -25.03
N VAL A 160 -11.21 -0.73 -24.08
CA VAL A 160 -12.62 -1.02 -24.34
C VAL A 160 -13.37 0.31 -24.63
N PRO A 161 -14.02 0.47 -25.79
CA PRO A 161 -14.82 1.67 -26.09
C PRO A 161 -15.88 1.94 -25.01
N LYS A 162 -16.23 3.24 -24.87
CA LYS A 162 -17.31 3.67 -23.97
C LYS A 162 -18.65 3.22 -24.47
#